data_74163d5404ee86f53175dd899d1920a8
#
_entry.id   74163d5404ee86f53175dd899d1920a8
#
_cell.length_a   1.000
_cell.length_b   1.000
_cell.length_c   1.000
_cell.angle_alpha   90.00
_cell.angle_beta   90.00
_cell.angle_gamma   90.00
#
_symmetry.space_group_name_H-M   'P 1'
#
loop_
_entity.id
_entity.type
_entity.pdbx_description
1 polymer ?
#
loop_
_entity_poly.entity_id
_entity_poly.type
_entity_poly.pdbx_seq_one_letter_code
_entity_poly.pdbx_strand_id
1 'polypeptide(L)'
;ILDTISLDYHETIMAAAGEAAEQALHAAVENPNGFVCMVEGAIPTGMDNKYGYIGGHTMYDICKEILPKAKAVVNVGTCACYGGVQAAKPNPTGAKGVNECFASLGVEGINIPGCPPNPLNMVGALVAFLQGQKIELDELGRPLMFFGQSVHDLCERRKHFDAGEFAPSFNSEEARKGWCLYEVGCKGPQTYNNCPKVLFNETNWPVAAGHPCIGCSEPGFWDEMSPFYQN
;
A
#
# COMPACT_ATOMS: atom_id res chain seq x y z
N ILE A 1 -8.17 3.60 -18.38
CA ILE A 1 -7.08 4.40 -17.81
C ILE A 1 -6.13 4.85 -18.92
N LEU A 2 -5.64 3.94 -19.78
CA LEU A 2 -4.66 4.25 -20.83
C LEU A 2 -5.16 5.32 -21.84
N ASP A 3 -6.46 5.49 -21.98
CA ASP A 3 -7.04 6.59 -22.80
C ASP A 3 -7.02 7.94 -22.07
N THR A 4 -6.69 7.97 -20.79
CA THR A 4 -6.77 9.16 -19.93
C THR A 4 -5.41 9.64 -19.46
N ILE A 5 -4.45 8.72 -19.32
CA ILE A 5 -3.08 8.97 -18.86
C ILE A 5 -2.07 8.37 -19.82
N SER A 6 -0.86 8.96 -19.88
CA SER A 6 0.32 8.34 -20.46
C SER A 6 1.15 7.71 -19.35
N LEU A 7 1.64 6.49 -19.56
CA LEU A 7 2.63 5.84 -18.71
C LEU A 7 4.01 6.13 -19.33
N ASP A 8 4.65 7.18 -18.85
CA ASP A 8 5.87 7.70 -19.45
C ASP A 8 7.13 6.97 -18.98
N TYR A 9 7.10 6.43 -17.75
CA TYR A 9 8.20 5.69 -17.16
C TYR A 9 7.70 4.59 -16.19
N HIS A 10 8.32 3.42 -16.27
CA HIS A 10 8.06 2.31 -15.34
C HIS A 10 9.18 1.26 -15.45
N GLU A 11 9.97 1.05 -14.40
CA GLU A 11 11.16 0.18 -14.42
C GLU A 11 10.86 -1.27 -14.86
N THR A 12 9.67 -1.78 -14.52
CA THR A 12 9.36 -3.20 -14.73
C THR A 12 8.78 -3.52 -16.10
N ILE A 13 7.95 -2.63 -16.68
CA ILE A 13 7.16 -2.94 -17.89
C ILE A 13 7.52 -2.08 -19.11
N MET A 14 8.35 -1.05 -18.96
CA MET A 14 8.80 -0.27 -20.11
C MET A 14 9.77 -1.08 -20.99
N ALA A 15 9.73 -0.83 -22.29
CA ALA A 15 10.62 -1.51 -23.25
C ALA A 15 12.05 -0.94 -23.24
N ALA A 16 12.22 0.33 -22.83
CA ALA A 16 13.52 0.98 -22.77
C ALA A 16 14.38 0.42 -21.63
N ALA A 17 15.71 0.43 -21.82
CA ALA A 17 16.69 0.05 -20.81
C ALA A 17 17.94 0.94 -20.92
N GLY A 18 18.75 1.00 -19.86
CA GLY A 18 19.96 1.81 -19.79
C GLY A 18 19.69 3.29 -20.04
N GLU A 19 20.54 3.95 -20.84
CA GLU A 19 20.43 5.39 -21.13
C GLU A 19 19.07 5.81 -21.68
N ALA A 20 18.41 4.96 -22.47
CA ALA A 20 17.09 5.26 -23.02
C ALA A 20 16.01 5.29 -21.91
N ALA A 21 16.14 4.47 -20.87
CA ALA A 21 15.23 4.50 -19.72
C ALA A 21 15.47 5.76 -18.87
N GLU A 22 16.72 6.13 -18.63
CA GLU A 22 17.09 7.37 -17.90
C GLU A 22 16.56 8.61 -18.65
N GLN A 23 16.72 8.66 -19.98
CA GLN A 23 16.18 9.73 -20.80
C GLN A 23 14.65 9.82 -20.71
N ALA A 24 13.95 8.68 -20.67
CA ALA A 24 12.49 8.67 -20.51
C ALA A 24 12.08 9.21 -19.13
N LEU A 25 12.81 8.85 -18.06
CA LEU A 25 12.57 9.39 -16.73
C LEU A 25 12.75 10.91 -16.70
N HIS A 26 13.87 11.42 -17.22
CA HIS A 26 14.11 12.86 -17.28
C HIS A 26 13.09 13.60 -18.11
N ALA A 27 12.69 13.05 -19.26
CA ALA A 27 11.66 13.63 -20.11
C ALA A 27 10.30 13.70 -19.41
N ALA A 28 9.94 12.68 -18.62
CA ALA A 28 8.71 12.68 -17.82
C ALA A 28 8.74 13.77 -16.73
N VAL A 29 9.88 13.94 -16.07
CA VAL A 29 10.08 14.94 -15.00
C VAL A 29 10.07 16.36 -15.57
N GLU A 30 10.60 16.57 -16.76
CA GLU A 30 10.68 17.88 -17.45
C GLU A 30 9.39 18.21 -18.26
N ASN A 31 8.41 17.33 -18.25
CA ASN A 31 7.16 17.55 -19.00
C ASN A 31 6.46 18.84 -18.52
N PRO A 32 6.24 19.83 -19.41
CA PRO A 32 5.62 21.11 -19.03
C PRO A 32 4.19 20.96 -18.50
N ASN A 33 3.52 19.86 -18.82
CA ASN A 33 2.20 19.53 -18.28
C ASN A 33 2.28 18.94 -16.88
N GLY A 34 3.49 18.66 -16.36
CA GLY A 34 3.74 18.00 -15.09
C GLY A 34 3.40 16.51 -15.11
N PHE A 35 3.67 15.83 -14.02
CA PHE A 35 3.45 14.39 -13.89
C PHE A 35 2.90 14.04 -12.51
N VAL A 36 2.29 12.85 -12.41
CA VAL A 36 1.95 12.17 -11.15
C VAL A 36 2.97 11.07 -10.92
N CYS A 37 3.58 11.04 -9.74
CA CYS A 37 4.52 10.01 -9.38
C CYS A 37 3.85 8.96 -8.49
N MET A 38 3.84 7.70 -8.94
CA MET A 38 3.42 6.56 -8.14
C MET A 38 4.66 5.81 -7.68
N VAL A 39 4.85 5.71 -6.36
CA VAL A 39 6.03 5.07 -5.77
C VAL A 39 5.64 3.72 -5.21
N GLU A 40 6.30 2.66 -5.67
CA GLU A 40 6.21 1.31 -5.12
C GLU A 40 7.52 0.95 -4.40
N GLY A 41 7.39 0.28 -3.26
CA GLY A 41 8.55 -0.13 -2.47
C GLY A 41 8.99 0.90 -1.42
N ALA A 42 9.72 0.42 -0.40
CA ALA A 42 10.25 1.27 0.65
C ALA A 42 11.52 2.00 0.22
N ILE A 43 11.80 3.11 0.87
CA ILE A 43 13.03 3.88 0.67
C ILE A 43 14.10 3.36 1.64
N PRO A 44 15.19 2.74 1.15
CA PRO A 44 16.27 2.26 1.99
C PRO A 44 17.19 3.43 2.38
N THR A 45 17.26 3.73 3.67
CA THR A 45 18.09 4.86 4.18
C THR A 45 19.37 4.41 4.90
N GLY A 46 19.58 3.10 5.04
CA GLY A 46 20.79 2.57 5.66
C GLY A 46 22.06 2.80 4.83
N MET A 47 23.23 2.73 5.47
CA MET A 47 24.56 2.98 4.85
C MET A 47 24.58 4.25 3.97
N ASP A 48 24.14 5.37 4.50
CA ASP A 48 24.05 6.63 3.75
C ASP A 48 23.25 6.50 2.45
N ASN A 49 22.10 5.83 2.53
CA ASN A 49 21.14 5.59 1.42
C ASN A 49 21.66 4.68 0.29
N LYS A 50 22.62 3.81 0.54
CA LYS A 50 23.32 3.04 -0.52
C LYS A 50 22.75 1.66 -0.80
N TYR A 51 21.61 1.26 -0.23
CA TYR A 51 21.11 -0.10 -0.40
C TYR A 51 20.24 -0.33 -1.65
N GLY A 52 19.76 0.66 -2.31
CA GLY A 52 18.97 0.51 -3.53
C GLY A 52 19.52 1.37 -4.66
N TYR A 53 19.79 0.78 -5.82
CA TYR A 53 20.35 1.48 -6.97
C TYR A 53 19.57 1.17 -8.24
N ILE A 54 19.31 2.21 -9.04
CA ILE A 54 18.79 2.13 -10.40
C ILE A 54 19.64 3.08 -11.26
N GLY A 55 20.13 2.59 -12.39
CA GLY A 55 20.93 3.41 -13.31
C GLY A 55 22.19 4.03 -12.70
N GLY A 56 22.72 3.46 -11.60
CA GLY A 56 23.87 4.00 -10.87
C GLY A 56 23.53 5.06 -9.83
N HIS A 57 22.25 5.43 -9.68
CA HIS A 57 21.76 6.37 -8.67
C HIS A 57 21.05 5.64 -7.54
N THR A 58 21.13 6.17 -6.31
CA THR A 58 20.38 5.58 -5.19
C THR A 58 18.89 5.85 -5.33
N MET A 59 18.04 4.93 -4.90
CA MET A 59 16.60 5.13 -4.84
C MET A 59 16.23 6.39 -4.04
N TYR A 60 16.98 6.65 -2.96
CA TYR A 60 16.78 7.85 -2.15
C TYR A 60 17.06 9.13 -2.97
N ASP A 61 18.16 9.19 -3.72
CA ASP A 61 18.53 10.38 -4.50
C ASP A 61 17.54 10.59 -5.66
N ILE A 62 17.13 9.51 -6.34
CA ILE A 62 16.10 9.58 -7.38
C ILE A 62 14.81 10.17 -6.82
N CYS A 63 14.31 9.61 -5.73
CA CYS A 63 13.07 10.11 -5.11
C CYS A 63 13.23 11.55 -4.60
N LYS A 64 14.36 11.89 -3.99
CA LYS A 64 14.64 13.23 -3.50
C LYS A 64 14.62 14.28 -4.62
N GLU A 65 15.08 13.91 -5.81
CA GLU A 65 15.09 14.79 -6.97
C GLU A 65 13.71 14.94 -7.62
N ILE A 66 12.96 13.84 -7.73
CA ILE A 66 11.76 13.75 -8.56
C ILE A 66 10.50 14.14 -7.77
N LEU A 67 10.33 13.64 -6.54
CA LEU A 67 9.06 13.76 -5.82
C LEU A 67 8.64 15.21 -5.56
N PRO A 68 9.55 16.16 -5.21
CA PRO A 68 9.16 17.55 -5.03
C PRO A 68 8.67 18.26 -6.31
N LYS A 69 8.96 17.69 -7.50
CA LYS A 69 8.53 18.23 -8.79
C LYS A 69 7.18 17.67 -9.27
N ALA A 70 6.72 16.58 -8.67
CA ALA A 70 5.47 15.93 -9.03
C ALA A 70 4.24 16.78 -8.65
N LYS A 71 3.21 16.79 -9.49
CA LYS A 71 1.91 17.40 -9.18
C LYS A 71 1.16 16.69 -8.07
N ALA A 72 1.38 15.38 -7.98
CA ALA A 72 0.92 14.53 -6.90
C ALA A 72 1.84 13.33 -6.75
N VAL A 73 1.95 12.84 -5.52
CA VAL A 73 2.67 11.61 -5.18
C VAL A 73 1.66 10.60 -4.62
N VAL A 74 1.69 9.38 -5.11
CA VAL A 74 0.87 8.27 -4.61
C VAL A 74 1.80 7.16 -4.14
N ASN A 75 1.75 6.84 -2.86
CA ASN A 75 2.54 5.77 -2.25
C ASN A 75 1.74 4.46 -2.36
N VAL A 76 2.21 3.54 -3.16
CA VAL A 76 1.52 2.31 -3.52
C VAL A 76 2.05 1.14 -2.71
N GLY A 77 1.15 0.55 -1.92
CA GLY A 77 1.48 -0.56 -1.04
C GLY A 77 2.08 -0.14 0.30
N THR A 78 1.99 -1.03 1.28
CA THR A 78 2.45 -0.78 2.65
C THR A 78 3.96 -0.50 2.72
N CYS A 79 4.74 -0.98 1.74
CA CYS A 79 6.17 -0.70 1.64
C CYS A 79 6.44 0.79 1.38
N ALA A 80 5.82 1.36 0.36
CA ALA A 80 5.96 2.79 0.05
C ALA A 80 5.30 3.67 1.12
N CYS A 81 4.20 3.22 1.73
CA CYS A 81 3.50 3.98 2.75
C CYS A 81 4.29 4.05 4.07
N TYR A 82 4.83 2.91 4.56
CA TYR A 82 5.31 2.78 5.94
C TYR A 82 6.62 2.00 6.09
N GLY A 83 7.27 1.60 5.00
CA GLY A 83 8.49 0.78 5.03
C GLY A 83 8.25 -0.70 4.72
N GLY A 84 7.10 -1.27 5.10
CA GLY A 84 6.72 -2.65 4.78
C GLY A 84 7.51 -3.73 5.53
N VAL A 85 7.38 -4.97 5.09
CA VAL A 85 8.00 -6.14 5.74
C VAL A 85 9.52 -6.00 5.87
N GLN A 86 10.19 -5.34 4.93
CA GLN A 86 11.63 -5.09 4.99
C GLN A 86 12.03 -4.10 6.09
N ALA A 87 11.07 -3.35 6.65
CA ALA A 87 11.28 -2.50 7.83
C ALA A 87 11.16 -3.26 9.15
N ALA A 88 10.84 -4.57 9.12
CA ALA A 88 10.80 -5.41 10.30
C ALA A 88 12.14 -5.40 11.04
N LYS A 89 12.07 -5.43 12.37
CA LYS A 89 13.27 -5.42 13.23
C LYS A 89 14.19 -6.60 12.89
N PRO A 90 15.48 -6.35 12.75
CA PRO A 90 16.27 -5.14 13.09
C PRO A 90 16.34 -4.05 12.00
N ASN A 91 15.60 -4.15 10.89
CA ASN A 91 15.58 -3.22 9.76
C ASN A 91 17.00 -2.86 9.25
N PRO A 92 17.76 -3.81 8.73
CA PRO A 92 19.19 -3.60 8.38
C PRO A 92 19.39 -2.62 7.22
N THR A 93 18.36 -2.45 6.37
CA THR A 93 18.43 -1.51 5.24
C THR A 93 17.94 -0.10 5.58
N GLY A 94 17.42 0.11 6.79
CA GLY A 94 16.80 1.38 7.18
C GLY A 94 15.60 1.72 6.29
N ALA A 95 14.79 0.71 5.94
CA ALA A 95 13.62 0.86 5.08
C ALA A 95 12.56 1.75 5.75
N LYS A 96 12.06 2.74 5.01
CA LYS A 96 11.10 3.76 5.46
C LYS A 96 10.05 4.03 4.41
N GLY A 97 8.90 4.58 4.83
CA GLY A 97 7.89 5.11 3.93
C GLY A 97 8.34 6.41 3.24
N VAL A 98 7.73 6.70 2.10
CA VAL A 98 8.05 7.89 1.28
C VAL A 98 7.82 9.17 2.07
N ASN A 99 6.65 9.33 2.70
CA ASN A 99 6.31 10.53 3.46
C ASN A 99 7.28 10.74 4.64
N GLU A 100 7.69 9.66 5.33
CA GLU A 100 8.68 9.73 6.40
C GLU A 100 10.04 10.27 5.90
N CYS A 101 10.46 9.83 4.70
CA CYS A 101 11.74 10.24 4.13
C CYS A 101 11.76 11.68 3.63
N PHE A 102 10.67 12.15 3.04
CA PHE A 102 10.67 13.35 2.23
C PHE A 102 9.69 14.45 2.69
N ALA A 103 9.06 14.31 3.86
CA ALA A 103 8.20 15.36 4.43
C ALA A 103 8.93 16.71 4.57
N SER A 104 10.21 16.70 4.92
CA SER A 104 11.04 17.92 5.03
C SER A 104 11.23 18.66 3.69
N LEU A 105 10.96 18.01 2.56
CA LEU A 105 10.99 18.57 1.22
C LEU A 105 9.59 18.98 0.73
N GLY A 106 8.58 18.93 1.59
CA GLY A 106 7.20 19.24 1.25
C GLY A 106 6.47 18.12 0.47
N VAL A 107 6.99 16.89 0.51
CA VAL A 107 6.32 15.73 -0.13
C VAL A 107 5.27 15.17 0.82
N GLU A 108 4.01 15.28 0.41
CA GLU A 108 2.84 14.72 1.10
C GLU A 108 2.12 13.77 0.15
N GLY A 109 2.61 12.55 0.05
CA GLY A 109 2.04 11.52 -0.82
C GLY A 109 0.77 10.91 -0.23
N ILE A 110 -0.20 10.61 -1.09
CA ILE A 110 -1.41 9.86 -0.75
C ILE A 110 -1.03 8.40 -0.53
N ASN A 111 -1.33 7.85 0.64
CA ASN A 111 -1.02 6.48 1.00
C ASN A 111 -2.14 5.51 0.58
N ILE A 112 -1.81 4.55 -0.28
CA ILE A 112 -2.69 3.44 -0.68
C ILE A 112 -2.06 2.13 -0.18
N PRO A 113 -2.15 1.85 1.14
CA PRO A 113 -1.50 0.67 1.70
C PRO A 113 -2.21 -0.63 1.34
N GLY A 114 -1.50 -1.73 1.58
CA GLY A 114 -1.88 -3.11 1.33
C GLY A 114 -0.64 -3.89 0.94
N CYS A 115 -0.62 -5.20 1.19
CA CYS A 115 0.49 -6.07 0.84
C CYS A 115 -0.03 -7.36 0.20
N PRO A 116 -0.33 -7.25 -1.13
CA PRO A 116 -0.29 -6.08 -2.03
C PRO A 116 -1.51 -5.13 -1.89
N PRO A 117 -1.43 -3.90 -2.41
CA PRO A 117 -2.56 -2.98 -2.44
C PRO A 117 -3.62 -3.40 -3.47
N ASN A 118 -4.88 -3.03 -3.23
CA ASN A 118 -5.94 -3.31 -4.20
C ASN A 118 -5.82 -2.39 -5.42
N PRO A 119 -5.73 -2.91 -6.65
CA PRO A 119 -5.64 -2.11 -7.87
C PRO A 119 -6.78 -1.11 -8.05
N LEU A 120 -8.01 -1.45 -7.62
CA LEU A 120 -9.15 -0.55 -7.71
C LEU A 120 -9.04 0.66 -6.79
N ASN A 121 -8.39 0.51 -5.63
CA ASN A 121 -8.10 1.64 -4.75
C ASN A 121 -7.05 2.57 -5.37
N MET A 122 -6.02 2.00 -6.02
CA MET A 122 -4.99 2.77 -6.73
C MET A 122 -5.61 3.59 -7.88
N VAL A 123 -6.39 2.93 -8.73
CA VAL A 123 -7.07 3.56 -9.86
C VAL A 123 -8.09 4.59 -9.38
N GLY A 124 -8.87 4.26 -8.35
CA GLY A 124 -9.86 5.17 -7.79
C GLY A 124 -9.25 6.47 -7.26
N ALA A 125 -8.11 6.38 -6.55
CA ALA A 125 -7.38 7.57 -6.09
C ALA A 125 -6.86 8.42 -7.25
N LEU A 126 -6.28 7.77 -8.27
CA LEU A 126 -5.77 8.47 -9.46
C LEU A 126 -6.90 9.17 -10.23
N VAL A 127 -8.02 8.48 -10.45
CA VAL A 127 -9.19 9.05 -11.14
C VAL A 127 -9.77 10.23 -10.36
N ALA A 128 -9.92 10.10 -9.04
CA ALA A 128 -10.39 11.20 -8.19
C ALA A 128 -9.49 12.44 -8.30
N PHE A 129 -8.16 12.24 -8.28
CA PHE A 129 -7.20 13.31 -8.47
C PHE A 129 -7.33 13.97 -9.85
N LEU A 130 -7.39 13.18 -10.93
CA LEU A 130 -7.51 13.69 -12.30
C LEU A 130 -8.82 14.45 -12.55
N GLN A 131 -9.88 14.09 -11.83
CA GLN A 131 -11.17 14.80 -11.88
C GLN A 131 -11.20 16.05 -10.99
N GLY A 132 -10.11 16.38 -10.31
CA GLY A 132 -10.04 17.50 -9.37
C GLY A 132 -10.92 17.34 -8.13
N GLN A 133 -11.27 16.09 -7.77
CA GLN A 133 -12.04 15.83 -6.57
C GLN A 133 -11.15 16.03 -5.33
N LYS A 134 -11.72 16.59 -4.28
CA LYS A 134 -11.07 16.63 -2.97
C LYS A 134 -11.03 15.23 -2.36
N ILE A 135 -9.84 14.68 -2.20
CA ILE A 135 -9.63 13.40 -1.53
C ILE A 135 -9.44 13.68 -0.03
N GLU A 136 -10.41 13.25 0.78
CA GLU A 136 -10.29 13.33 2.24
C GLU A 136 -9.42 12.19 2.74
N LEU A 137 -8.42 12.54 3.58
CA LEU A 137 -7.44 11.62 4.12
C LEU A 137 -7.61 11.46 5.62
N ASP A 138 -7.24 10.28 6.13
CA ASP A 138 -7.08 10.04 7.56
C ASP A 138 -5.70 10.55 8.06
N GLU A 139 -5.43 10.37 9.35
CA GLU A 139 -4.18 10.78 10.00
C GLU A 139 -2.93 10.07 9.43
N LEU A 140 -3.11 8.94 8.76
CA LEU A 140 -2.05 8.17 8.09
C LEU A 140 -1.91 8.54 6.61
N GLY A 141 -2.63 9.55 6.13
CA GLY A 141 -2.62 9.99 4.73
C GLY A 141 -3.34 9.03 3.77
N ARG A 142 -4.26 8.19 4.28
CA ARG A 142 -5.05 7.23 3.47
C ARG A 142 -6.40 7.82 3.09
N PRO A 143 -6.89 7.65 1.83
CA PRO A 143 -8.21 8.11 1.44
C PRO A 143 -9.32 7.45 2.28
N LEU A 144 -10.13 8.26 2.94
CA LEU A 144 -11.26 7.81 3.75
C LEU A 144 -12.28 6.99 2.94
N MET A 145 -12.40 7.26 1.65
CA MET A 145 -13.27 6.51 0.74
C MET A 145 -12.91 5.02 0.65
N PHE A 146 -11.65 4.63 0.96
CA PHE A 146 -11.18 3.24 0.93
C PHE A 146 -10.82 2.71 2.32
N PHE A 147 -10.34 3.59 3.20
CA PHE A 147 -9.75 3.23 4.49
C PHE A 147 -10.50 3.83 5.69
N GLY A 148 -11.68 4.40 5.48
CA GLY A 148 -12.46 5.03 6.55
C GLY A 148 -13.22 4.07 7.46
N GLN A 149 -13.27 2.77 7.14
CA GLN A 149 -13.94 1.75 7.94
C GLN A 149 -13.02 0.55 8.18
N SER A 150 -13.20 -0.11 9.34
CA SER A 150 -12.42 -1.30 9.63
C SER A 150 -12.85 -2.49 8.75
N VAL A 151 -11.91 -3.39 8.49
CA VAL A 151 -12.18 -4.67 7.83
C VAL A 151 -13.24 -5.46 8.60
N HIS A 152 -13.20 -5.39 9.93
CA HIS A 152 -14.14 -6.07 10.82
C HIS A 152 -15.58 -5.55 10.64
N ASP A 153 -15.77 -4.23 10.54
CA ASP A 153 -17.10 -3.63 10.38
C ASP A 153 -17.74 -3.96 9.03
N LEU A 154 -16.91 -4.14 8.01
CA LEU A 154 -17.35 -4.48 6.66
C LEU A 154 -17.46 -5.99 6.40
N CYS A 155 -16.94 -6.84 7.32
CA CYS A 155 -16.79 -8.28 7.13
C CYS A 155 -18.15 -9.00 7.13
N GLU A 156 -18.33 -9.92 6.17
CA GLU A 156 -19.51 -10.78 6.10
C GLU A 156 -19.67 -11.73 7.30
N ARG A 157 -18.52 -12.01 7.99
CA ARG A 157 -18.50 -12.85 9.21
C ARG A 157 -18.78 -12.06 10.49
N ARG A 158 -19.05 -10.75 10.42
CA ARG A 158 -19.35 -9.91 11.57
C ARG A 158 -20.50 -10.45 12.41
N LYS A 159 -21.56 -10.94 11.79
CA LYS A 159 -22.70 -11.56 12.47
C LYS A 159 -22.31 -12.72 13.39
N HIS A 160 -21.31 -13.51 13.00
CA HIS A 160 -20.79 -14.60 13.84
C HIS A 160 -19.98 -14.09 15.02
N PHE A 161 -19.22 -12.99 14.83
CA PHE A 161 -18.54 -12.35 15.95
C PHE A 161 -19.55 -11.84 17.00
N ASP A 162 -20.59 -11.15 16.56
CA ASP A 162 -21.63 -10.59 17.44
C ASP A 162 -22.44 -11.69 18.17
N ALA A 163 -22.53 -12.89 17.58
CA ALA A 163 -23.16 -14.07 18.16
C ALA A 163 -22.23 -14.92 19.04
N GLY A 164 -20.93 -14.58 19.14
CA GLY A 164 -19.94 -15.38 19.84
C GLY A 164 -19.57 -16.70 19.15
N GLU A 165 -19.81 -16.78 17.84
CA GLU A 165 -19.53 -17.95 17.01
C GLU A 165 -18.14 -17.85 16.35
N PHE A 166 -17.16 -18.49 16.96
CA PHE A 166 -15.77 -18.44 16.53
C PHE A 166 -15.27 -19.78 16.01
N ALA A 167 -14.42 -19.76 14.99
CA ALA A 167 -13.68 -20.93 14.53
C ALA A 167 -12.48 -21.18 15.45
N PRO A 168 -12.45 -22.31 16.20
CA PRO A 168 -11.37 -22.58 17.14
C PRO A 168 -10.06 -23.03 16.46
N SER A 169 -10.14 -23.44 15.21
CA SER A 169 -8.98 -23.78 14.37
C SER A 169 -9.32 -23.69 12.88
N PHE A 170 -8.28 -23.64 12.02
CA PHE A 170 -8.45 -23.56 10.55
C PHE A 170 -9.20 -24.77 9.94
N ASN A 171 -9.09 -25.94 10.56
CA ASN A 171 -9.68 -27.18 10.03
C ASN A 171 -10.97 -27.59 10.74
N SER A 172 -11.48 -26.75 11.64
CA SER A 172 -12.69 -27.05 12.40
C SER A 172 -13.94 -27.04 11.50
N GLU A 173 -14.99 -27.66 12.00
CA GLU A 173 -16.30 -27.63 11.32
C GLU A 173 -16.86 -26.20 11.29
N GLU A 174 -16.64 -25.43 12.33
CA GLU A 174 -17.02 -24.03 12.48
C GLU A 174 -16.34 -23.16 11.42
N ALA A 175 -15.03 -23.39 11.18
CA ALA A 175 -14.31 -22.69 10.11
C ALA A 175 -14.90 -22.96 8.72
N ARG A 176 -15.31 -24.23 8.47
CA ARG A 176 -15.97 -24.65 7.22
C ARG A 176 -17.37 -24.05 7.07
N LYS A 177 -18.08 -23.83 8.18
CA LYS A 177 -19.38 -23.14 8.22
C LYS A 177 -19.24 -21.61 8.04
N GLY A 178 -18.04 -21.09 8.03
CA GLY A 178 -17.78 -19.66 7.83
C GLY A 178 -17.87 -18.81 9.10
N TRP A 179 -17.72 -19.40 10.29
CA TRP A 179 -17.69 -18.67 11.55
C TRP A 179 -16.53 -17.68 11.63
N CYS A 180 -16.61 -16.75 12.56
CA CYS A 180 -15.61 -15.70 12.71
C CYS A 180 -14.21 -16.25 12.99
N LEU A 181 -13.20 -15.71 12.30
CA LEU A 181 -11.79 -16.14 12.44
C LEU A 181 -11.04 -15.38 13.56
N TYR A 182 -11.74 -14.70 14.46
CA TYR A 182 -11.10 -13.92 15.53
C TYR A 182 -10.19 -14.78 16.39
N GLU A 183 -10.64 -15.92 16.86
CA GLU A 183 -9.86 -16.82 17.72
C GLU A 183 -8.64 -17.47 17.03
N VAL A 184 -8.60 -17.47 15.71
CA VAL A 184 -7.42 -17.88 14.93
C VAL A 184 -6.55 -16.69 14.50
N GLY A 185 -6.67 -15.55 15.19
CA GLY A 185 -5.77 -14.41 15.09
C GLY A 185 -6.15 -13.36 14.05
N CYS A 186 -7.42 -13.23 13.69
CA CYS A 186 -7.85 -12.22 12.73
C CYS A 186 -7.66 -10.78 13.27
N LYS A 187 -6.86 -9.96 12.57
CA LYS A 187 -6.57 -8.56 12.90
C LYS A 187 -7.56 -7.57 12.25
N GLY A 188 -8.69 -8.08 11.73
CA GLY A 188 -9.74 -7.25 11.13
C GLY A 188 -10.22 -6.07 11.97
N PRO A 189 -10.41 -6.22 13.30
CA PRO A 189 -10.83 -5.10 14.18
C PRO A 189 -9.85 -3.93 14.24
N GLN A 190 -8.56 -4.17 13.96
CA GLN A 190 -7.48 -3.19 14.03
C GLN A 190 -7.04 -2.71 12.65
N THR A 191 -7.68 -3.19 11.57
CA THR A 191 -7.26 -2.96 10.19
C THR A 191 -8.30 -2.16 9.45
N TYR A 192 -7.88 -1.05 8.85
CA TYR A 192 -8.75 -0.21 8.01
C TYR A 192 -8.47 -0.50 6.54
N ASN A 193 -9.46 -1.03 5.85
CA ASN A 193 -9.42 -1.31 4.41
C ASN A 193 -10.81 -1.77 3.93
N ASN A 194 -11.08 -1.64 2.64
CA ASN A 194 -12.36 -2.01 2.03
C ASN A 194 -12.41 -3.43 1.45
N CYS A 195 -11.44 -4.30 1.76
CA CYS A 195 -11.31 -5.66 1.21
C CYS A 195 -12.60 -6.48 1.19
N PRO A 196 -13.49 -6.41 2.22
CA PRO A 196 -14.74 -7.17 2.20
C PRO A 196 -15.75 -6.70 1.14
N LYS A 197 -15.63 -5.47 0.67
CA LYS A 197 -16.55 -4.84 -0.30
C LYS A 197 -15.94 -4.73 -1.69
N VAL A 198 -14.64 -4.44 -1.74
CA VAL A 198 -13.89 -4.33 -2.98
C VAL A 198 -12.90 -5.50 -3.02
N LEU A 199 -13.36 -6.61 -3.55
CA LEU A 199 -12.58 -7.84 -3.62
C LEU A 199 -11.30 -7.62 -4.43
N PHE A 200 -10.22 -8.30 -4.07
CA PHE A 200 -8.98 -8.26 -4.82
C PHE A 200 -9.20 -8.86 -6.21
N ASN A 201 -8.89 -8.09 -7.25
CA ASN A 201 -9.19 -8.41 -8.65
C ASN A 201 -10.66 -8.85 -8.89
N GLU A 202 -11.62 -8.26 -8.15
CA GLU A 202 -13.05 -8.60 -8.24
C GLU A 202 -13.37 -10.09 -7.97
N THR A 203 -12.44 -10.82 -7.36
CA THR A 203 -12.51 -12.27 -7.20
C THR A 203 -12.75 -12.68 -5.76
N ASN A 204 -11.85 -12.34 -4.84
CA ASN A 204 -11.89 -12.80 -3.46
C ASN A 204 -11.07 -11.90 -2.52
N TRP A 205 -11.12 -12.21 -1.24
CA TRP A 205 -10.29 -11.59 -0.21
C TRP A 205 -9.94 -12.62 0.88
N PRO A 206 -8.89 -12.40 1.72
CA PRO A 206 -8.36 -13.44 2.60
C PRO A 206 -9.40 -14.09 3.51
N VAL A 207 -10.26 -13.31 4.17
CA VAL A 207 -11.22 -13.88 5.13
C VAL A 207 -12.30 -14.71 4.43
N ALA A 208 -12.77 -14.32 3.24
CA ALA A 208 -13.69 -15.15 2.47
C ALA A 208 -13.02 -16.47 2.05
N ALA A 209 -11.73 -16.46 1.77
CA ALA A 209 -10.93 -17.66 1.49
C ALA A 209 -10.60 -18.51 2.73
N GLY A 210 -11.05 -18.12 3.92
CA GLY A 210 -10.79 -18.85 5.16
C GLY A 210 -9.49 -18.48 5.88
N HIS A 211 -8.81 -17.43 5.45
CA HIS A 211 -7.58 -16.92 6.06
C HIS A 211 -7.85 -15.66 6.89
N PRO A 212 -7.42 -15.57 8.16
CA PRO A 212 -7.64 -14.38 8.97
C PRO A 212 -6.95 -13.15 8.37
N CYS A 213 -7.52 -11.98 8.59
CA CYS A 213 -6.86 -10.72 8.26
C CYS A 213 -5.57 -10.58 9.07
N ILE A 214 -4.45 -10.25 8.41
CA ILE A 214 -3.13 -10.06 9.04
C ILE A 214 -2.76 -8.59 9.28
N GLY A 215 -3.67 -7.67 8.94
CA GLY A 215 -3.41 -6.25 9.15
C GLY A 215 -2.58 -5.57 8.07
N CYS A 216 -2.48 -6.12 6.88
CA CYS A 216 -1.50 -5.75 5.86
C CYS A 216 -1.53 -4.29 5.38
N SER A 217 -2.58 -3.53 5.67
CA SER A 217 -2.69 -2.08 5.38
C SER A 217 -2.34 -1.17 6.56
N GLU A 218 -1.92 -1.73 7.69
CA GLU A 218 -1.58 -0.95 8.87
C GLU A 218 -0.07 -0.74 9.02
N PRO A 219 0.35 0.42 9.58
CA PRO A 219 1.76 0.65 9.90
C PRO A 219 2.29 -0.43 10.86
N GLY A 220 3.50 -0.92 10.62
CA GLY A 220 4.15 -1.86 11.52
C GLY A 220 3.50 -3.24 11.65
N PHE A 221 2.53 -3.61 10.77
CA PHE A 221 1.80 -4.87 10.90
C PHE A 221 2.73 -6.10 10.97
N TRP A 222 3.88 -6.03 10.34
CA TRP A 222 4.89 -7.10 10.31
C TRP A 222 5.52 -7.41 11.68
N ASP A 223 5.59 -6.43 12.58
CA ASP A 223 6.09 -6.59 13.95
C ASP A 223 4.92 -6.57 14.97
N GLU A 224 4.03 -5.57 14.86
CA GLU A 224 3.03 -5.28 15.89
C GLU A 224 1.84 -6.25 15.87
N MET A 225 1.48 -6.80 14.70
CA MET A 225 0.41 -7.78 14.57
C MET A 225 0.90 -9.22 14.53
N SER A 226 2.20 -9.42 14.59
CA SER A 226 2.83 -10.74 14.74
C SER A 226 2.75 -11.19 16.21
N PRO A 227 2.57 -12.51 16.47
CA PRO A 227 2.32 -13.59 15.51
C PRO A 227 0.90 -13.55 14.92
N PHE A 228 0.79 -13.75 13.60
CA PHE A 228 -0.44 -13.49 12.83
C PHE A 228 -1.62 -14.41 13.14
N TYR A 229 -1.37 -15.55 13.75
CA TYR A 229 -2.38 -16.58 14.01
C TYR A 229 -2.68 -16.77 15.51
N GLN A 230 -2.42 -15.72 16.28
CA GLN A 230 -2.70 -15.66 17.72
C GLN A 230 -3.40 -14.31 18.04
N ASN A 231 -4.22 -14.34 19.10
CA ASN A 231 -4.84 -13.15 19.66
C ASN A 231 -3.91 -12.49 20.69
#